data_50d2a97549ba017d219facc4e89084fe
#
_entry.id   50d2a97549ba017d219facc4e89084fe
#
_cell.length_a   1.000
_cell.length_b   1.000
_cell.length_c   1.000
_cell.angle_alpha   90.00
_cell.angle_beta   90.00
_cell.angle_gamma   90.00
#
_symmetry.space_group_name_H-M   'P 1'
#
loop_
_entity.id
_entity.type
_entity.pdbx_description
1 polymer ?
#
loop_
_entity_poly.entity_id
_entity_poly.type
_entity_poly.pdbx_seq_one_letter_code
_entity_poly.pdbx_strand_id
1 'polypeptide(L)'
;MDSCDFYTTLGKKLRARRRTKHMTLSDLSKKLNKSVATISKYEKGEVLISIDTLVDICQILNIDIASLLPITSTDKSAAEIARYQNYFSDKLYLYWFNGEKNCLQKAVLENKNLSLTATMYYDVDDISNYYEANYIYEGDITYSDTCTVFILVNTKPPFDILTLRLPSIGINSDGVKFFL
;
A
#
# COMPACT_ATOMS: atom_id res chain seq x y z
N MET A 1 18.36 0.75 -1.86
CA MET A 1 17.30 1.77 -1.87
C MET A 1 17.96 3.08 -1.48
N ASP A 2 17.94 4.05 -2.36
CA ASP A 2 18.57 5.35 -2.09
C ASP A 2 17.75 6.06 -0.99
N SER A 3 18.41 6.72 -0.04
CA SER A 3 17.69 7.33 1.10
C SER A 3 16.71 8.42 0.64
N CYS A 4 16.97 9.06 -0.50
CA CYS A 4 16.07 10.04 -1.11
C CYS A 4 14.76 9.39 -1.60
N ASP A 5 14.83 8.21 -2.21
CA ASP A 5 13.66 7.46 -2.68
C ASP A 5 12.78 6.98 -1.53
N PHE A 6 13.41 6.60 -0.40
CA PHE A 6 12.69 6.17 0.78
C PHE A 6 11.79 7.27 1.34
N TYR A 7 12.35 8.48 1.59
CA TYR A 7 11.58 9.58 2.17
C TYR A 7 10.50 10.12 1.24
N THR A 8 10.77 10.12 -0.06
CA THR A 8 9.76 10.47 -1.08
C THR A 8 8.59 9.50 -1.06
N THR A 9 8.87 8.20 -1.00
CA THR A 9 7.84 7.15 -0.94
C THR A 9 7.08 7.21 0.38
N LEU A 10 7.76 7.37 1.52
CA LEU A 10 7.15 7.56 2.83
C LEU A 10 6.19 8.75 2.83
N GLY A 11 6.65 9.90 2.32
CA GLY A 11 5.83 11.11 2.22
C GLY A 11 4.56 10.91 1.39
N LYS A 12 4.66 10.23 0.25
CA LYS A 12 3.49 9.89 -0.59
C LYS A 12 2.51 8.99 0.16
N LYS A 13 2.99 7.99 0.89
CA LYS A 13 2.15 7.10 1.71
C LYS A 13 1.43 7.89 2.82
N LEU A 14 2.14 8.76 3.54
CA LEU A 14 1.54 9.62 4.56
C LEU A 14 0.45 10.53 3.97
N ARG A 15 0.72 11.16 2.83
CA ARG A 15 -0.26 11.99 2.11
C ARG A 15 -1.50 11.18 1.72
N ALA A 16 -1.32 10.00 1.14
CA ALA A 16 -2.41 9.10 0.78
C ALA A 16 -3.30 8.80 2.00
N ARG A 17 -2.70 8.42 3.12
CA ARG A 17 -3.42 8.13 4.37
C ARG A 17 -4.17 9.34 4.93
N ARG A 18 -3.53 10.52 4.95
CA ARG A 18 -4.20 11.75 5.38
C ARG A 18 -5.43 12.04 4.53
N ARG A 19 -5.32 11.89 3.21
CA ARG A 19 -6.45 12.14 2.28
C ARG A 19 -7.60 11.16 2.47
N THR A 20 -7.32 9.87 2.66
CA THR A 20 -8.37 8.88 2.93
C THR A 20 -9.08 9.14 4.26
N LYS A 21 -8.44 9.85 5.20
CA LYS A 21 -9.06 10.33 6.44
C LYS A 21 -9.77 11.70 6.27
N HIS A 22 -9.86 12.23 5.05
CA HIS A 22 -10.44 13.55 4.74
C HIS A 22 -9.82 14.70 5.55
N MET A 23 -8.56 14.55 5.97
CA MET A 23 -7.83 15.58 6.71
C MET A 23 -7.12 16.53 5.76
N THR A 24 -7.18 17.84 6.03
CA THR A 24 -6.37 18.85 5.34
C THR A 24 -4.95 18.89 5.92
N LEU A 25 -4.02 19.54 5.21
CA LEU A 25 -2.67 19.83 5.76
C LEU A 25 -2.77 20.65 7.04
N SER A 26 -3.74 21.58 7.12
CA SER A 26 -3.98 22.42 8.31
C SER A 26 -4.45 21.59 9.50
N ASP A 27 -5.32 20.59 9.28
CA ASP A 27 -5.79 19.73 10.37
C ASP A 27 -4.65 18.92 10.96
N LEU A 28 -3.82 18.31 10.11
CA LEU A 28 -2.68 17.53 10.55
C LEU A 28 -1.62 18.44 11.24
N SER A 29 -1.39 19.64 10.70
CA SER A 29 -0.44 20.61 11.28
C SER A 29 -0.83 21.02 12.70
N LYS A 30 -2.12 21.30 12.94
CA LYS A 30 -2.65 21.63 14.26
C LYS A 30 -2.46 20.49 15.25
N LYS A 31 -2.77 19.25 14.85
CA LYS A 31 -2.63 18.08 15.71
C LYS A 31 -1.18 17.76 16.07
N LEU A 32 -0.24 18.03 15.17
CA LEU A 32 1.19 17.81 15.36
C LEU A 32 1.92 19.03 15.96
N ASN A 33 1.22 20.14 16.17
CA ASN A 33 1.82 21.39 16.59
C ASN A 33 3.01 21.82 15.71
N LYS A 34 2.86 21.66 14.39
CA LYS A 34 3.88 22.01 13.37
C LYS A 34 3.26 22.93 12.32
N SER A 35 4.09 23.65 11.55
CA SER A 35 3.59 24.48 10.47
C SER A 35 3.02 23.64 9.30
N VAL A 36 2.04 24.18 8.58
CA VAL A 36 1.51 23.57 7.35
C VAL A 36 2.61 23.34 6.32
N ALA A 37 3.58 24.28 6.23
CA ALA A 37 4.72 24.14 5.34
C ALA A 37 5.62 22.95 5.73
N THR A 38 5.80 22.67 7.01
CA THR A 38 6.55 21.51 7.51
C THR A 38 5.86 20.22 7.10
N ILE A 39 4.54 20.12 7.31
CA ILE A 39 3.79 18.94 6.92
C ILE A 39 3.86 18.71 5.41
N SER A 40 3.73 19.77 4.62
CA SER A 40 3.87 19.69 3.16
C SER A 40 5.25 19.16 2.73
N LYS A 41 6.32 19.59 3.40
CA LYS A 41 7.69 19.10 3.14
C LYS A 41 7.86 17.63 3.52
N TYR A 42 7.24 17.18 4.62
CA TYR A 42 7.22 15.77 4.99
C TYR A 42 6.53 14.92 3.92
N GLU A 43 5.37 15.35 3.43
CA GLU A 43 4.64 14.62 2.39
C GLU A 43 5.34 14.60 1.02
N LYS A 44 6.23 15.55 0.77
CA LYS A 44 7.07 15.56 -0.44
C LYS A 44 8.41 14.82 -0.27
N GLY A 45 8.75 14.43 0.96
CA GLY A 45 10.06 13.83 1.25
C GLY A 45 11.22 14.82 1.24
N GLU A 46 10.95 16.13 1.29
CA GLU A 46 11.96 17.20 1.24
C GLU A 46 12.71 17.38 2.57
N VAL A 47 12.15 16.87 3.67
CA VAL A 47 12.71 16.99 5.03
C VAL A 47 12.55 15.67 5.76
N LEU A 48 13.59 15.30 6.51
CA LEU A 48 13.59 14.11 7.36
C LEU A 48 12.52 14.23 8.46
N ILE A 49 11.80 13.14 8.68
CA ILE A 49 10.83 13.00 9.76
C ILE A 49 11.55 12.31 10.93
N SER A 50 11.56 12.93 12.11
CA SER A 50 12.05 12.26 13.32
C SER A 50 11.13 11.10 13.69
N ILE A 51 11.67 10.09 14.34
CA ILE A 51 10.89 8.89 14.76
C ILE A 51 9.70 9.31 15.62
N ASP A 52 9.89 10.21 16.58
CA ASP A 52 8.81 10.71 17.45
C ASP A 52 7.69 11.34 16.64
N THR A 53 8.04 12.20 15.67
CA THR A 53 7.05 12.82 14.78
C THR A 53 6.36 11.78 13.90
N LEU A 54 7.07 10.76 13.42
CA LEU A 54 6.48 9.70 12.63
C LEU A 54 5.48 8.88 13.45
N VAL A 55 5.82 8.57 14.70
CA VAL A 55 4.91 7.89 15.63
C VAL A 55 3.65 8.71 15.86
N ASP A 56 3.79 10.02 16.12
CA ASP A 56 2.64 10.92 16.30
C ASP A 56 1.75 10.96 15.05
N ILE A 57 2.34 11.05 13.85
CA ILE A 57 1.58 11.00 12.59
C ILE A 57 0.83 9.66 12.47
N CYS A 58 1.50 8.55 12.77
CA CYS A 58 0.89 7.23 12.70
C CYS A 58 -0.30 7.10 13.64
N GLN A 59 -0.19 7.62 14.87
CA GLN A 59 -1.29 7.63 15.83
C GLN A 59 -2.47 8.49 15.35
N ILE A 60 -2.20 9.72 14.87
CA ILE A 60 -3.23 10.63 14.37
C ILE A 60 -3.97 10.04 13.16
N LEU A 61 -3.24 9.41 12.26
CA LEU A 61 -3.78 8.84 11.03
C LEU A 61 -4.28 7.41 11.21
N ASN A 62 -4.11 6.81 12.41
CA ASN A 62 -4.39 5.42 12.72
C ASN A 62 -3.75 4.47 11.70
N ILE A 63 -2.43 4.56 11.59
CA ILE A 63 -1.61 3.75 10.69
C ILE A 63 -0.69 2.87 11.54
N ASP A 64 -0.55 1.61 11.18
CA ASP A 64 0.53 0.80 11.71
C ASP A 64 1.87 1.29 11.11
N ILE A 65 2.82 1.68 11.96
CA ILE A 65 4.14 2.16 11.54
C ILE A 65 4.88 1.11 10.70
N ALA A 66 4.70 -0.17 10.98
CA ALA A 66 5.28 -1.26 10.20
C ALA A 66 4.78 -1.24 8.74
N SER A 67 3.57 -0.72 8.50
CA SER A 67 3.03 -0.57 7.14
C SER A 67 3.80 0.45 6.30
N LEU A 68 4.41 1.44 6.93
CA LEU A 68 5.15 2.51 6.26
C LEU A 68 6.63 2.18 6.04
N LEU A 69 7.21 1.38 6.94
CA LEU A 69 8.63 1.10 6.94
C LEU A 69 8.91 -0.23 6.20
N PRO A 70 10.07 -0.38 5.55
CA PRO A 70 10.49 -1.65 4.97
C PRO A 70 11.02 -2.59 6.06
N ILE A 71 10.29 -2.72 7.16
CA ILE A 71 10.65 -3.58 8.29
C ILE A 71 9.97 -4.92 8.09
N THR A 72 10.74 -5.98 8.19
CA THR A 72 10.25 -7.34 8.11
C THR A 72 10.14 -7.94 9.50
N SER A 73 8.92 -8.07 9.98
CA SER A 73 8.63 -8.95 11.12
C SER A 73 7.77 -10.10 10.58
N THR A 74 8.28 -11.31 10.54
CA THR A 74 7.48 -12.43 10.05
C THR A 74 7.61 -13.63 10.95
N ASP A 75 6.46 -14.11 11.41
CA ASP A 75 6.28 -15.46 11.93
C ASP A 75 6.22 -16.51 10.79
N LYS A 76 6.38 -16.08 9.53
CA LYS A 76 6.27 -16.94 8.34
C LYS A 76 7.61 -17.58 8.00
N SER A 77 7.58 -18.81 7.52
CA SER A 77 8.81 -19.53 7.24
C SER A 77 9.60 -18.90 6.09
N ALA A 78 10.92 -18.88 6.18
CA ALA A 78 11.79 -18.37 5.11
C ALA A 78 11.53 -19.07 3.76
N ALA A 79 11.17 -20.36 3.79
CA ALA A 79 10.86 -21.14 2.60
C ALA A 79 9.54 -20.68 1.92
N GLU A 80 8.53 -20.29 2.71
CA GLU A 80 7.26 -19.76 2.19
C GLU A 80 7.49 -18.39 1.53
N ILE A 81 8.24 -17.53 2.19
CA ILE A 81 8.61 -16.21 1.67
C ILE A 81 9.40 -16.35 0.37
N ALA A 82 10.41 -17.20 0.32
CA ALA A 82 11.23 -17.41 -0.87
C ALA A 82 10.41 -17.95 -2.04
N ARG A 83 9.47 -18.88 -1.80
CA ARG A 83 8.57 -19.36 -2.85
C ARG A 83 7.67 -18.24 -3.37
N TYR A 84 7.06 -17.44 -2.49
CA TYR A 84 6.23 -16.32 -2.89
C TYR A 84 7.00 -15.30 -3.75
N GLN A 85 8.22 -14.94 -3.35
CA GLN A 85 9.07 -13.99 -4.08
C GLN A 85 9.40 -14.43 -5.51
N ASN A 86 9.50 -15.73 -5.74
CA ASN A 86 9.76 -16.26 -7.09
C ASN A 86 8.58 -16.06 -8.05
N TYR A 87 7.36 -15.93 -7.54
CA TYR A 87 6.13 -15.87 -8.35
C TYR A 87 5.51 -14.50 -8.42
N PHE A 88 5.69 -13.65 -7.40
CA PHE A 88 5.05 -12.34 -7.33
C PHE A 88 6.07 -11.20 -7.38
N SER A 89 5.75 -10.19 -8.19
CA SER A 89 6.46 -8.92 -8.21
C SER A 89 6.03 -8.04 -7.04
N ASP A 90 6.84 -7.02 -6.73
CA ASP A 90 6.55 -6.06 -5.66
C ASP A 90 5.25 -5.27 -5.91
N LYS A 91 4.81 -5.21 -7.16
CA LYS A 91 3.57 -4.53 -7.55
C LYS A 91 2.78 -5.35 -8.54
N LEU A 92 1.46 -5.38 -8.32
CA LEU A 92 0.48 -5.91 -9.27
C LEU A 92 -0.45 -4.79 -9.68
N TYR A 93 -0.74 -4.72 -10.98
CA TYR A 93 -1.67 -3.78 -11.57
C TYR A 93 -2.95 -4.53 -11.92
N LEU A 94 -4.07 -4.10 -11.34
CA LEU A 94 -5.35 -4.75 -11.48
C LEU A 94 -6.30 -3.87 -12.28
N TYR A 95 -7.01 -4.47 -13.21
CA TYR A 95 -7.97 -3.81 -14.08
C TYR A 95 -9.24 -4.63 -14.17
N TRP A 96 -10.38 -3.99 -14.00
CA TRP A 96 -11.68 -4.64 -14.22
C TRP A 96 -12.70 -3.64 -14.74
N PHE A 97 -13.65 -4.13 -15.49
CA PHE A 97 -14.74 -3.30 -15.99
C PHE A 97 -15.86 -3.22 -14.95
N ASN A 98 -16.22 -2.01 -14.54
CA ASN A 98 -17.37 -1.76 -13.68
C ASN A 98 -18.59 -1.46 -14.55
N GLY A 99 -19.52 -2.40 -14.64
CA GLY A 99 -20.71 -2.27 -15.45
C GLY A 99 -21.70 -1.18 -14.98
N GLU A 100 -21.74 -0.89 -13.68
CA GLU A 100 -22.61 0.17 -13.14
C GLU A 100 -22.09 1.56 -13.51
N LYS A 101 -20.79 1.76 -13.40
CA LYS A 101 -20.12 3.04 -13.74
C LYS A 101 -19.77 3.14 -15.23
N ASN A 102 -19.93 2.06 -15.98
CA ASN A 102 -19.52 1.92 -17.39
C ASN A 102 -18.09 2.41 -17.65
N CYS A 103 -17.17 2.05 -16.78
CA CYS A 103 -15.77 2.45 -16.87
C CYS A 103 -14.81 1.34 -16.45
N LEU A 104 -13.56 1.46 -16.89
CA LEU A 104 -12.46 0.62 -16.45
C LEU A 104 -11.97 1.12 -15.11
N GLN A 105 -12.15 0.33 -14.05
CA GLN A 105 -11.55 0.60 -12.75
C GLN A 105 -10.16 0.02 -12.67
N LYS A 106 -9.32 0.62 -11.84
CA LYS A 106 -7.91 0.29 -11.69
C LYS A 106 -7.55 0.23 -10.21
N ALA A 107 -6.64 -0.67 -9.89
CA ALA A 107 -6.00 -0.70 -8.58
C ALA A 107 -4.53 -1.06 -8.72
N VAL A 108 -3.74 -0.64 -7.74
CA VAL A 108 -2.34 -1.04 -7.60
C VAL A 108 -2.18 -1.72 -6.25
N LEU A 109 -1.66 -2.94 -6.26
CA LEU A 109 -1.38 -3.71 -5.07
C LEU A 109 0.14 -3.75 -4.87
N GLU A 110 0.61 -3.16 -3.79
CA GLU A 110 2.00 -3.25 -3.34
C GLU A 110 2.17 -4.46 -2.44
N ASN A 111 3.04 -5.37 -2.84
CA ASN A 111 3.39 -6.56 -2.06
C ASN A 111 4.58 -6.27 -1.16
N LYS A 112 4.41 -6.56 0.12
CA LYS A 112 5.54 -6.65 1.05
C LYS A 112 5.97 -8.12 1.14
N ASN A 113 6.75 -8.54 0.16
CA ASN A 113 7.14 -9.93 -0.04
C ASN A 113 7.76 -10.59 1.19
N LEU A 114 8.51 -9.82 2.00
CA LEU A 114 9.17 -10.33 3.20
C LEU A 114 8.22 -10.55 4.39
N SER A 115 7.09 -9.86 4.43
CA SER A 115 6.10 -10.01 5.50
C SER A 115 4.84 -10.77 5.07
N LEU A 116 4.72 -11.07 3.78
CA LEU A 116 3.48 -11.59 3.18
C LEU A 116 2.26 -10.75 3.56
N THR A 117 2.43 -9.44 3.46
CA THR A 117 1.35 -8.46 3.59
C THR A 117 1.25 -7.62 2.34
N ALA A 118 0.10 -7.02 2.10
CA ALA A 118 -0.12 -6.18 0.94
C ALA A 118 -0.87 -4.90 1.30
N THR A 119 -0.63 -3.86 0.51
CA THR A 119 -1.42 -2.63 0.51
C THR A 119 -2.01 -2.46 -0.89
N MET A 120 -3.33 -2.37 -0.99
CA MET A 120 -4.03 -2.11 -2.26
C MET A 120 -4.52 -0.66 -2.28
N TYR A 121 -4.11 0.05 -3.31
CA TYR A 121 -4.64 1.36 -3.68
C TYR A 121 -5.75 1.14 -4.70
N TYR A 122 -7.00 1.30 -4.27
CA TYR A 122 -8.20 0.91 -5.01
C TYR A 122 -8.93 2.13 -5.57
N ASP A 123 -9.55 1.96 -6.74
CA ASP A 123 -10.26 3.01 -7.48
C ASP A 123 -9.32 4.19 -7.80
N VAL A 124 -8.30 3.89 -8.59
CA VAL A 124 -7.21 4.79 -8.98
C VAL A 124 -7.53 5.42 -10.33
N ASP A 125 -7.53 6.73 -10.43
CA ASP A 125 -7.74 7.42 -11.70
C ASP A 125 -6.51 7.32 -12.60
N ASP A 126 -5.31 7.55 -12.04
CA ASP A 126 -4.04 7.49 -12.73
C ASP A 126 -3.07 6.51 -12.05
N ILE A 127 -2.69 5.45 -12.76
CA ILE A 127 -1.76 4.43 -12.26
C ILE A 127 -0.37 5.01 -11.96
N SER A 128 0.06 6.03 -12.69
CA SER A 128 1.36 6.67 -12.44
C SER A 128 1.38 7.42 -11.10
N ASN A 129 0.22 7.81 -10.60
CA ASN A 129 0.03 8.49 -9.33
C ASN A 129 -0.96 7.75 -8.40
N TYR A 130 -0.83 6.42 -8.30
CA TYR A 130 -1.77 5.56 -7.56
C TYR A 130 -1.89 5.86 -6.06
N TYR A 131 -0.96 6.60 -5.47
CA TYR A 131 -1.10 7.07 -4.08
C TYR A 131 -2.27 8.07 -3.87
N GLU A 132 -2.85 8.58 -4.97
CA GLU A 132 -4.07 9.41 -4.95
C GLU A 132 -5.37 8.58 -4.97
N ALA A 133 -5.29 7.29 -4.64
CA ALA A 133 -6.41 6.35 -4.62
C ALA A 133 -7.56 6.80 -3.71
N ASN A 134 -8.79 6.46 -4.09
CA ASN A 134 -9.98 6.75 -3.30
C ASN A 134 -10.08 5.88 -2.03
N TYR A 135 -9.59 4.64 -2.11
CA TYR A 135 -9.60 3.68 -1.00
C TYR A 135 -8.24 3.01 -0.85
N ILE A 136 -7.90 2.68 0.39
CA ILE A 136 -6.71 1.92 0.72
C ILE A 136 -7.11 0.73 1.57
N TYR A 137 -6.73 -0.46 1.11
CA TYR A 137 -6.91 -1.71 1.81
C TYR A 137 -5.56 -2.26 2.23
N GLU A 138 -5.49 -2.85 3.41
CA GLU A 138 -4.28 -3.50 3.92
C GLU A 138 -4.62 -4.86 4.51
N GLY A 139 -3.68 -5.80 4.41
CA GLY A 139 -3.89 -7.11 5.01
C GLY A 139 -2.85 -8.14 4.62
N ASP A 140 -3.23 -9.39 4.85
CA ASP A 140 -2.35 -10.52 4.76
C ASP A 140 -2.44 -11.24 3.41
N ILE A 141 -1.31 -11.87 3.06
CA ILE A 141 -1.18 -12.76 1.92
C ILE A 141 -1.02 -14.19 2.45
N THR A 142 -1.86 -15.09 1.99
CA THR A 142 -1.70 -16.53 2.20
C THR A 142 -1.30 -17.15 0.87
N TYR A 143 -0.09 -17.67 0.80
CA TYR A 143 0.45 -18.31 -0.40
C TYR A 143 0.39 -19.83 -0.26
N SER A 144 -0.07 -20.48 -1.33
CA SER A 144 0.07 -21.92 -1.54
C SER A 144 0.47 -22.18 -2.98
N ASP A 145 0.98 -23.39 -3.27
CA ASP A 145 1.42 -23.75 -4.64
C ASP A 145 0.25 -23.76 -5.66
N THR A 146 -0.98 -23.82 -5.19
CA THR A 146 -2.19 -23.85 -6.04
C THR A 146 -2.89 -22.51 -6.18
N CYS A 147 -2.80 -21.67 -5.16
CA CYS A 147 -3.39 -20.33 -5.20
C CYS A 147 -2.77 -19.39 -4.15
N THR A 148 -2.90 -18.11 -4.42
CA THR A 148 -2.58 -17.04 -3.47
C THR A 148 -3.85 -16.30 -3.11
N VAL A 149 -4.05 -16.08 -1.82
CA VAL A 149 -5.20 -15.36 -1.30
C VAL A 149 -4.74 -14.10 -0.58
N PHE A 150 -5.31 -12.97 -0.96
CA PHE A 150 -5.15 -11.69 -0.28
C PHE A 150 -6.43 -11.41 0.50
N ILE A 151 -6.31 -11.17 1.79
CA ILE A 151 -7.42 -10.75 2.65
C ILE A 151 -7.10 -9.34 3.12
N LEU A 152 -7.77 -8.37 2.54
CA LEU A 152 -7.47 -6.96 2.69
C LEU A 152 -8.65 -6.23 3.32
N VAL A 153 -8.39 -5.43 4.35
CA VAL A 153 -9.40 -4.65 5.07
C VAL A 153 -9.25 -3.18 4.70
N ASN A 154 -10.37 -2.52 4.42
CA ASN A 154 -10.38 -1.09 4.18
C ASN A 154 -9.87 -0.33 5.42
N THR A 155 -8.98 0.63 5.21
CA THR A 155 -8.37 1.42 6.30
C THR A 155 -9.30 2.49 6.87
N LYS A 156 -10.49 2.64 6.30
CA LYS A 156 -11.54 3.57 6.78
C LYS A 156 -12.90 2.87 6.90
N PRO A 157 -13.83 3.37 7.72
CA PRO A 157 -15.20 2.85 7.77
C PRO A 157 -15.85 2.82 6.37
N PRO A 158 -16.63 1.78 6.04
CA PRO A 158 -17.16 0.74 6.94
C PRO A 158 -16.20 -0.41 7.27
N PHE A 159 -14.91 -0.33 7.00
CA PHE A 159 -13.91 -1.40 7.19
C PHE A 159 -14.28 -2.71 6.47
N ASP A 160 -14.84 -2.57 5.29
CA ASP A 160 -15.17 -3.70 4.42
C ASP A 160 -13.94 -4.52 4.06
N ILE A 161 -14.17 -5.80 3.79
CA ILE A 161 -13.12 -6.76 3.48
C ILE A 161 -13.16 -7.07 1.99
N LEU A 162 -11.99 -6.96 1.36
CA LEU A 162 -11.78 -7.38 -0.02
C LEU A 162 -10.94 -8.66 -0.01
N THR A 163 -11.43 -9.70 -0.66
CA THR A 163 -10.68 -10.93 -0.87
C THR A 163 -10.33 -11.06 -2.35
N LEU A 164 -9.04 -11.16 -2.65
CA LEU A 164 -8.56 -11.46 -3.98
C LEU A 164 -7.92 -12.84 -3.98
N ARG A 165 -8.38 -13.71 -4.85
CA ARG A 165 -7.82 -15.04 -5.02
C ARG A 165 -7.22 -15.18 -6.41
N LEU A 166 -5.92 -15.40 -6.44
CA LEU A 166 -5.18 -15.62 -7.68
C LEU A 166 -4.83 -17.12 -7.77
N PRO A 167 -5.26 -17.82 -8.80
CA PRO A 167 -4.85 -19.21 -9.06
C PRO A 167 -3.34 -19.26 -9.37
N SER A 168 -2.78 -20.44 -9.46
CA SER A 168 -1.36 -20.64 -9.77
C SER A 168 -0.96 -19.88 -11.03
N ILE A 169 0.18 -19.20 -10.96
CA ILE A 169 0.67 -18.34 -12.04
C ILE A 169 1.20 -19.19 -13.18
N GLY A 170 0.63 -19.02 -14.37
CA GLY A 170 1.25 -19.46 -15.62
C GLY A 170 2.38 -18.47 -15.99
N ILE A 171 3.56 -19.00 -16.29
CA ILE A 171 4.66 -18.22 -16.90
C ILE A 171 4.69 -18.65 -18.37
N ASN A 172 4.51 -17.68 -19.28
CA ASN A 172 4.72 -17.95 -20.70
C ASN A 172 6.21 -17.96 -21.05
N SER A 173 6.53 -18.35 -22.28
CA SER A 173 7.91 -18.38 -22.83
C SER A 173 8.62 -17.03 -22.76
N ASP A 174 7.89 -15.92 -22.69
CA ASP A 174 8.41 -14.55 -22.68
C ASP A 174 8.59 -14.01 -21.26
N GLY A 175 8.38 -14.86 -20.24
CA GLY A 175 8.51 -14.47 -18.83
C GLY A 175 7.37 -13.60 -18.29
N VAL A 176 6.31 -13.39 -19.08
CA VAL A 176 5.13 -12.63 -18.64
C VAL A 176 4.27 -13.54 -17.76
N LYS A 177 3.92 -13.06 -16.58
CA LYS A 177 3.08 -13.77 -15.62
C LYS A 177 1.62 -13.42 -15.89
N PHE A 178 0.79 -14.42 -16.14
CA PHE A 178 -0.66 -14.27 -16.26
C PHE A 178 -1.37 -14.92 -15.10
N PHE A 179 -2.42 -14.28 -14.64
CA PHE A 179 -3.40 -14.88 -13.73
C PHE A 179 -4.58 -15.32 -14.58
N LEU A 180 -4.85 -16.61 -14.61
CA LEU A 180 -5.99 -17.20 -15.31
C LEU A 180 -7.18 -17.36 -14.37
#